data_f72a3ff8c390645788a7e1962245d215
#
_entry.id   f72a3ff8c390645788a7e1962245d215
#
_cell.length_a   1.000
_cell.length_b   1.000
_cell.length_c   1.000
_cell.angle_alpha   90.00
_cell.angle_beta   90.00
_cell.angle_gamma   90.00
#
_symmetry.space_group_name_H-M   'P 1'
#
loop_
_entity.id
_entity.type
_entity.pdbx_description
1 polymer ?
#
loop_
_entity_poly.entity_id
_entity_poly.type
_entity_poly.pdbx_seq_one_letter_code
_entity_poly.pdbx_strand_id
1 'polypeptide(L)'
;MLYNILIGGGEQVIMMSIKELRINKGLTQNEAAKLVGLSLRTYQNYEYGASTRDMFKINNIIKILSEYQKYSEDKGILSMTEIFEISSNIFRKYNISYAYLFGSYAKGEANEKSDIDILISDEVKGLNFIGLAEELCSKLHKKIDLIRIDDLKNNYEFLNEILATGVKIIGDKRR
;
A
#
# COMPACT_ATOMS: atom_id res chain seq x y z
N MET A 1 11.68 -18.72 -15.24
CA MET A 1 11.83 -17.99 -16.50
C MET A 1 11.55 -16.53 -16.23
N LEU A 2 12.42 -15.62 -16.65
CA LEU A 2 12.29 -14.18 -16.43
C LEU A 2 11.70 -13.53 -17.68
N TYR A 3 10.81 -12.59 -17.49
CA TYR A 3 10.14 -11.84 -18.55
C TYR A 3 10.44 -10.35 -18.41
N ASN A 4 10.53 -9.65 -19.53
CA ASN A 4 10.65 -8.20 -19.54
C ASN A 4 9.29 -7.58 -19.20
N ILE A 5 9.18 -6.89 -18.06
CA ILE A 5 7.96 -6.26 -17.61
C ILE A 5 8.17 -4.75 -17.56
N LEU A 6 7.29 -3.99 -18.22
CA LEU A 6 7.25 -2.53 -18.12
C LEU A 6 6.43 -2.17 -16.85
N ILE A 7 7.06 -1.48 -15.91
CA ILE A 7 6.39 -1.02 -14.68
C ILE A 7 6.36 0.50 -14.67
N GLY A 8 5.14 1.04 -14.55
CA GLY A 8 4.89 2.49 -14.44
C GLY A 8 5.24 3.24 -15.73
N GLY A 9 4.52 4.26 -16.11
CA GLY A 9 4.63 5.01 -17.36
C GLY A 9 6.00 5.58 -17.78
N GLY A 10 7.10 4.91 -17.47
CA GLY A 10 8.48 5.24 -17.84
C GLY A 10 9.26 3.98 -18.24
N GLU A 11 10.31 4.15 -19.04
CA GLU A 11 11.11 3.16 -19.76
C GLU A 11 11.91 2.15 -18.89
N GLN A 12 11.46 1.78 -17.70
CA GLN A 12 12.17 0.78 -16.89
C GLN A 12 11.66 -0.62 -17.21
N VAL A 13 12.47 -1.38 -17.94
CA VAL A 13 12.25 -2.80 -18.20
C VAL A 13 12.86 -3.59 -17.04
N ILE A 14 12.03 -4.23 -16.23
CA ILE A 14 12.49 -5.10 -15.15
C ILE A 14 12.29 -6.55 -15.60
N MET A 15 13.34 -7.38 -15.44
CA MET A 15 13.24 -8.82 -15.66
C MET A 15 12.65 -9.49 -14.43
N MET A 16 11.43 -10.00 -14.54
CA MET A 16 10.70 -10.61 -13.42
C MET A 16 9.96 -11.87 -13.87
N SER A 17 9.87 -12.87 -13.01
CA SER A 17 9.05 -14.07 -13.26
C SER A 17 7.58 -13.80 -12.92
N ILE A 18 6.67 -14.63 -13.49
CA ILE A 18 5.23 -14.59 -13.13
C ILE A 18 5.06 -14.76 -11.61
N LYS A 19 5.87 -15.61 -10.96
CA LYS A 19 5.84 -15.83 -9.51
C LYS A 19 6.19 -14.56 -8.73
N GLU A 20 7.29 -13.90 -9.08
CA GLU A 20 7.71 -12.65 -8.44
C GLU A 20 6.68 -11.54 -8.63
N LEU A 21 6.14 -11.41 -9.85
CA LEU A 21 5.09 -10.44 -10.14
C LEU A 21 3.84 -10.68 -9.27
N ARG A 22 3.39 -11.95 -9.16
CA ARG A 22 2.26 -12.31 -8.30
C ARG A 22 2.52 -11.97 -6.83
N ILE A 23 3.71 -12.33 -6.32
CA ILE A 23 4.09 -12.07 -4.93
C ILE A 23 4.12 -10.56 -4.66
N ASN A 24 4.72 -9.77 -5.57
CA ASN A 24 4.77 -8.32 -5.46
C ASN A 24 3.38 -7.66 -5.47
N LYS A 25 2.39 -8.34 -6.08
CA LYS A 25 0.98 -7.91 -6.07
C LYS A 25 0.20 -8.43 -4.86
N GLY A 26 0.86 -9.14 -3.93
CA GLY A 26 0.23 -9.69 -2.73
C GLY A 26 -0.83 -10.76 -3.01
N LEU A 27 -0.74 -11.45 -4.15
CA LEU A 27 -1.72 -12.45 -4.56
C LEU A 27 -1.27 -13.86 -4.20
N THR A 28 -2.20 -14.69 -3.72
CA THR A 28 -2.03 -16.15 -3.69
C THR A 28 -2.13 -16.72 -5.11
N GLN A 29 -1.64 -17.94 -5.31
CA GLN A 29 -1.76 -18.61 -6.62
C GLN A 29 -3.22 -18.79 -7.06
N ASN A 30 -4.12 -19.03 -6.11
CA ASN A 30 -5.55 -19.22 -6.40
C ASN A 30 -6.20 -17.90 -6.84
N GLU A 31 -5.89 -16.80 -6.18
CA GLU A 31 -6.38 -15.46 -6.55
C GLU A 31 -5.85 -15.04 -7.93
N ALA A 32 -4.55 -15.25 -8.17
CA ALA A 32 -3.95 -14.95 -9.48
C ALA A 32 -4.56 -15.80 -10.60
N ALA A 33 -4.78 -17.10 -10.36
CA ALA A 33 -5.44 -17.98 -11.32
C ALA A 33 -6.85 -17.48 -11.67
N LYS A 34 -7.65 -17.14 -10.68
CA LYS A 34 -9.00 -16.56 -10.88
C LYS A 34 -8.94 -15.24 -11.65
N LEU A 35 -8.00 -14.37 -11.27
CA LEU A 35 -7.83 -13.05 -11.91
C LEU A 35 -7.53 -13.17 -13.40
N VAL A 36 -6.68 -14.12 -13.80
CA VAL A 36 -6.31 -14.33 -15.20
C VAL A 36 -7.24 -15.29 -15.95
N GLY A 37 -8.32 -15.78 -15.29
CA GLY A 37 -9.31 -16.66 -15.91
C GLY A 37 -8.82 -18.08 -16.17
N LEU A 38 -7.87 -18.59 -15.37
CA LEU A 38 -7.31 -19.93 -15.52
C LEU A 38 -7.65 -20.82 -14.32
N SER A 39 -7.63 -22.15 -14.54
CA SER A 39 -7.62 -23.10 -13.42
C SER A 39 -6.31 -22.96 -12.63
N LEU A 40 -6.34 -23.24 -11.32
CA LEU A 40 -5.14 -23.19 -10.47
C LEU A 40 -3.99 -24.04 -11.05
N ARG A 41 -4.28 -25.26 -11.52
CA ARG A 41 -3.29 -26.16 -12.11
C ARG A 41 -2.67 -25.56 -13.37
N THR A 42 -3.49 -24.96 -14.23
CA THR A 42 -3.02 -24.31 -15.46
C THR A 42 -2.14 -23.11 -15.13
N TYR A 43 -2.55 -22.26 -14.18
CA TYR A 43 -1.77 -21.13 -13.72
C TYR A 43 -0.41 -21.56 -13.15
N GLN A 44 -0.39 -22.59 -12.30
CA GLN A 44 0.84 -23.15 -11.72
C GLN A 44 1.81 -23.63 -12.80
N ASN A 45 1.32 -24.26 -13.87
CA ASN A 45 2.16 -24.69 -15.00
C ASN A 45 2.86 -23.50 -15.67
N TYR A 46 2.22 -22.34 -15.80
CA TYR A 46 2.84 -21.11 -16.31
C TYR A 46 3.82 -20.52 -15.29
N GLU A 47 3.45 -20.45 -14.01
CA GLU A 47 4.29 -19.90 -12.94
C GLU A 47 5.59 -20.70 -12.77
N TYR A 48 5.54 -22.03 -12.86
CA TYR A 48 6.71 -22.91 -12.73
C TYR A 48 7.48 -23.14 -14.06
N GLY A 49 7.03 -22.54 -15.14
CA GLY A 49 7.69 -22.66 -16.46
C GLY A 49 7.48 -24.00 -17.17
N ALA A 50 6.55 -24.83 -16.69
CA ALA A 50 6.20 -26.08 -17.37
C ALA A 50 5.43 -25.85 -18.69
N SER A 51 4.85 -24.68 -18.88
CA SER A 51 4.09 -24.28 -20.07
C SER A 51 4.69 -23.01 -20.68
N THR A 52 5.74 -23.15 -21.47
CA THR A 52 6.49 -22.01 -22.03
C THR A 52 6.21 -21.76 -23.52
N ARG A 53 5.44 -22.62 -24.17
CA ARG A 53 5.22 -22.57 -25.63
C ARG A 53 4.24 -21.50 -26.08
N ASP A 54 3.33 -21.08 -25.21
CA ASP A 54 2.28 -20.11 -25.54
C ASP A 54 2.65 -18.73 -24.98
N MET A 55 3.49 -18.03 -25.72
CA MET A 55 3.93 -16.68 -25.36
C MET A 55 2.77 -15.68 -25.30
N PHE A 56 1.71 -15.88 -26.08
CA PHE A 56 0.54 -15.01 -26.04
C PHE A 56 -0.16 -15.08 -24.67
N LYS A 57 -0.37 -16.30 -24.15
CA LYS A 57 -0.95 -16.47 -22.81
C LYS A 57 -0.04 -15.96 -21.71
N ILE A 58 1.27 -16.20 -21.83
CA ILE A 58 2.26 -15.68 -20.88
C ILE A 58 2.19 -14.15 -20.83
N ASN A 59 2.23 -13.48 -21.98
CA ASN A 59 2.14 -12.02 -22.05
C ASN A 59 0.81 -11.49 -21.51
N ASN A 60 -0.29 -12.21 -21.74
CA ASN A 60 -1.59 -11.83 -21.19
C ASN A 60 -1.63 -11.97 -19.65
N ILE A 61 -1.08 -13.05 -19.09
CA ILE A 61 -0.93 -13.25 -17.64
C ILE A 61 -0.12 -12.10 -17.05
N ILE A 62 1.05 -11.80 -17.64
CA ILE A 62 1.93 -10.72 -17.18
C ILE A 62 1.18 -9.39 -17.22
N LYS A 63 0.50 -9.08 -18.33
CA LYS A 63 -0.28 -7.84 -18.48
C LYS A 63 -1.32 -7.70 -17.38
N ILE A 64 -2.18 -8.71 -17.21
CA ILE A 64 -3.25 -8.69 -16.20
C ILE A 64 -2.67 -8.53 -14.78
N LEU A 65 -1.60 -9.26 -14.44
CA LEU A 65 -0.96 -9.17 -13.13
C LEU A 65 -0.27 -7.82 -12.93
N SER A 66 0.37 -7.25 -13.96
CA SER A 66 1.05 -5.96 -13.85
C SER A 66 0.06 -4.81 -13.60
N GLU A 67 -1.10 -4.87 -14.26
CA GLU A 67 -2.18 -3.88 -14.12
C GLU A 67 -3.00 -4.07 -12.83
N TYR A 68 -2.88 -5.24 -12.17
CA TYR A 68 -3.63 -5.50 -10.95
C TYR A 68 -3.19 -4.61 -9.79
N GLN A 69 -4.15 -3.98 -9.17
CA GLN A 69 -3.99 -3.26 -7.90
C GLN A 69 -4.93 -3.89 -6.87
N LYS A 70 -4.35 -4.38 -5.77
CA LYS A 70 -5.11 -4.97 -4.65
C LYS A 70 -5.96 -3.92 -3.95
N TYR A 71 -5.40 -2.73 -3.83
CA TYR A 71 -6.04 -1.57 -3.23
C TYR A 71 -6.11 -0.42 -4.23
N SER A 72 -7.15 0.37 -4.16
CA SER A 72 -7.31 1.67 -4.81
C SER A 72 -8.12 2.56 -3.88
N GLU A 73 -8.30 3.84 -4.21
CA GLU A 73 -9.11 4.74 -3.37
C GLU A 73 -10.46 4.13 -3.00
N ASP A 74 -11.12 3.48 -3.97
CA ASP A 74 -12.48 2.94 -3.83
C ASP A 74 -12.53 1.41 -3.72
N LYS A 75 -11.39 0.71 -3.50
CA LYS A 75 -11.36 -0.75 -3.48
C LYS A 75 -10.40 -1.29 -2.45
N GLY A 76 -10.89 -2.29 -1.73
CA GLY A 76 -10.14 -3.01 -0.71
C GLY A 76 -10.01 -2.21 0.59
N ILE A 77 -9.88 -2.93 1.69
CA ILE A 77 -9.64 -2.38 3.03
C ILE A 77 -8.27 -2.88 3.47
N LEU A 78 -7.36 -1.95 3.78
CA LEU A 78 -6.05 -2.30 4.31
C LEU A 78 -6.19 -2.80 5.74
N SER A 79 -5.42 -3.81 6.11
CA SER A 79 -5.27 -4.18 7.51
C SER A 79 -4.42 -3.16 8.26
N MET A 80 -4.61 -3.07 9.57
CA MET A 80 -3.76 -2.21 10.44
C MET A 80 -2.28 -2.56 10.29
N THR A 81 -1.96 -3.84 10.16
CA THR A 81 -0.58 -4.32 9.97
C THR A 81 0.04 -3.77 8.68
N GLU A 82 -0.69 -3.83 7.56
CA GLU A 82 -0.23 -3.28 6.27
C GLU A 82 0.00 -1.76 6.34
N ILE A 83 -0.95 -1.03 6.98
CA ILE A 83 -0.80 0.41 7.18
C ILE A 83 0.45 0.71 8.02
N PHE A 84 0.67 -0.02 9.11
CA PHE A 84 1.79 0.21 10.02
C PHE A 84 3.14 -0.10 9.39
N GLU A 85 3.27 -1.23 8.70
CA GLU A 85 4.51 -1.63 8.04
C GLU A 85 4.92 -0.61 6.96
N ILE A 86 3.98 -0.24 6.09
CA ILE A 86 4.25 0.71 5.00
C ILE A 86 4.55 2.10 5.58
N SER A 87 3.68 2.62 6.43
CA SER A 87 3.81 3.98 6.97
C SER A 87 5.04 4.14 7.86
N SER A 88 5.37 3.15 8.70
CA SER A 88 6.55 3.22 9.57
C SER A 88 7.85 3.37 8.79
N ASN A 89 7.98 2.69 7.65
CA ASN A 89 9.17 2.79 6.82
C ASN A 89 9.30 4.19 6.19
N ILE A 90 8.17 4.74 5.73
CA ILE A 90 8.12 6.09 5.17
C ILE A 90 8.41 7.13 6.26
N PHE A 91 7.79 7.03 7.42
CA PHE A 91 7.98 7.98 8.51
C PHE A 91 9.43 8.03 9.01
N ARG A 92 10.14 6.89 9.06
CA ARG A 92 11.57 6.88 9.39
C ARG A 92 12.41 7.65 8.37
N LYS A 93 12.11 7.52 7.08
CA LYS A 93 12.78 8.26 6.00
C LYS A 93 12.62 9.78 6.16
N TYR A 94 11.47 10.23 6.63
CA TYR A 94 11.17 11.65 6.85
C TYR A 94 11.49 12.13 8.27
N ASN A 95 12.10 11.30 9.12
CA ASN A 95 12.45 11.58 10.51
C ASN A 95 11.25 12.02 11.38
N ILE A 96 10.08 11.43 11.15
CA ILE A 96 8.88 11.67 11.96
C ILE A 96 9.08 11.04 13.34
N SER A 97 8.96 11.82 14.42
CA SER A 97 9.15 11.36 15.79
C SER A 97 8.02 10.49 16.31
N TYR A 98 6.80 10.80 15.93
CA TYR A 98 5.62 10.00 16.26
C TYR A 98 4.51 10.18 15.23
N ALA A 99 3.69 9.13 15.10
CA ALA A 99 2.49 9.15 14.27
C ALA A 99 1.39 8.29 14.90
N TYR A 100 0.13 8.74 14.73
CA TYR A 100 -1.07 8.05 15.20
C TYR A 100 -2.03 7.87 14.03
N LEU A 101 -2.53 6.65 13.86
CA LEU A 101 -3.70 6.37 13.04
C LEU A 101 -4.95 6.71 13.84
N PHE A 102 -5.89 7.43 13.25
CA PHE A 102 -7.17 7.74 13.88
C PHE A 102 -8.35 7.54 12.92
N GLY A 103 -9.54 8.05 13.23
CA GLY A 103 -10.71 7.92 12.36
C GLY A 103 -11.23 6.49 12.24
N SER A 104 -11.81 6.18 11.09
CA SER A 104 -12.52 4.92 10.83
C SER A 104 -11.63 3.70 10.90
N TYR A 105 -10.40 3.79 10.42
CA TYR A 105 -9.44 2.69 10.48
C TYR A 105 -9.03 2.35 11.92
N ALA A 106 -8.79 3.34 12.76
CA ALA A 106 -8.45 3.11 14.16
C ALA A 106 -9.62 2.52 14.96
N LYS A 107 -10.86 2.90 14.60
CA LYS A 107 -12.08 2.39 15.23
C LYS A 107 -12.50 1.01 14.71
N GLY A 108 -11.87 0.47 13.65
CA GLY A 108 -12.28 -0.78 13.01
C GLY A 108 -13.57 -0.68 12.18
N GLU A 109 -13.95 0.54 11.81
CA GLU A 109 -15.18 0.87 11.06
C GLU A 109 -14.89 1.21 9.59
N ALA A 110 -13.64 1.05 9.15
CA ALA A 110 -13.23 1.38 7.79
C ALA A 110 -13.97 0.53 6.74
N ASN A 111 -14.32 1.15 5.63
CA ASN A 111 -14.89 0.52 4.45
C ASN A 111 -14.01 0.80 3.22
N GLU A 112 -14.40 0.27 2.05
CA GLU A 112 -13.60 0.40 0.83
C GLU A 112 -13.32 1.85 0.40
N LYS A 113 -14.19 2.79 0.78
CA LYS A 113 -14.08 4.22 0.45
C LYS A 113 -13.47 5.05 1.58
N SER A 114 -13.11 4.42 2.69
CA SER A 114 -12.54 5.14 3.83
C SER A 114 -11.15 5.67 3.50
N ASP A 115 -10.92 6.94 3.83
CA ASP A 115 -9.61 7.56 3.85
C ASP A 115 -8.80 7.05 5.05
N ILE A 116 -7.49 7.19 5.00
CA ILE A 116 -6.61 6.85 6.12
C ILE A 116 -6.21 8.16 6.81
N ASP A 117 -6.67 8.33 8.04
CA ASP A 117 -6.45 9.52 8.84
C ASP A 117 -5.20 9.35 9.72
N ILE A 118 -4.19 10.22 9.55
CA ILE A 118 -2.93 10.12 10.26
C ILE A 118 -2.53 11.48 10.86
N LEU A 119 -2.30 11.49 12.18
CA LEU A 119 -1.65 12.59 12.88
C LEU A 119 -0.16 12.33 12.97
N ILE A 120 0.66 13.32 12.61
CA ILE A 120 2.13 13.26 12.73
C ILE A 120 2.69 14.41 13.57
N SER A 121 3.89 14.22 14.08
CA SER A 121 4.73 15.28 14.65
C SER A 121 5.08 16.34 13.59
N ASP A 122 5.63 17.47 14.00
CA ASP A 122 5.71 18.72 13.21
C ASP A 122 7.05 18.93 12.50
N GLU A 123 7.91 17.92 12.43
CA GLU A 123 9.24 18.05 11.83
C GLU A 123 9.20 18.35 10.32
N VAL A 124 8.15 17.87 9.64
CA VAL A 124 8.04 17.97 8.18
C VAL A 124 7.11 19.11 7.78
N LYS A 125 7.62 20.03 6.92
CA LYS A 125 6.90 21.23 6.48
C LYS A 125 7.10 21.49 4.97
N GLY A 126 6.22 22.31 4.40
CA GLY A 126 6.33 22.76 3.02
C GLY A 126 6.31 21.60 2.02
N LEU A 127 7.22 21.63 1.04
CA LEU A 127 7.29 20.62 -0.01
C LEU A 127 7.54 19.20 0.51
N ASN A 128 8.30 19.06 1.59
CA ASN A 128 8.54 17.75 2.19
C ASN A 128 7.27 17.15 2.79
N PHE A 129 6.36 17.95 3.32
CA PHE A 129 5.05 17.51 3.79
C PHE A 129 4.17 16.99 2.63
N ILE A 130 4.17 17.74 1.51
CA ILE A 130 3.47 17.31 0.30
C ILE A 130 4.06 15.99 -0.22
N GLY A 131 5.38 15.88 -0.32
CA GLY A 131 6.06 14.67 -0.75
C GLY A 131 5.80 13.46 0.15
N LEU A 132 5.72 13.67 1.48
CA LEU A 132 5.33 12.64 2.44
C LEU A 132 3.90 12.14 2.18
N ALA A 133 2.95 13.06 2.01
CA ALA A 133 1.55 12.71 1.74
C ALA A 133 1.41 11.95 0.41
N GLU A 134 2.08 12.40 -0.65
CA GLU A 134 2.08 11.72 -1.95
C GLU A 134 2.72 10.33 -1.88
N GLU A 135 3.83 10.16 -1.15
CA GLU A 135 4.47 8.86 -0.98
C GLU A 135 3.57 7.88 -0.21
N LEU A 136 2.89 8.34 0.85
CA LEU A 136 1.90 7.55 1.59
C LEU A 136 0.74 7.13 0.68
N CYS A 137 0.10 8.08 -0.03
CA CYS A 137 -0.97 7.80 -0.99
C CYS A 137 -0.54 6.76 -2.04
N SER A 138 0.64 6.94 -2.63
CA SER A 138 1.18 6.04 -3.66
C SER A 138 1.43 4.62 -3.15
N LYS A 139 1.90 4.47 -1.91
CA LYS A 139 2.25 3.16 -1.34
C LYS A 139 1.06 2.44 -0.71
N LEU A 140 0.14 3.17 -0.10
CA LEU A 140 -1.07 2.63 0.51
C LEU A 140 -2.22 2.49 -0.49
N HIS A 141 -2.13 3.15 -1.66
CA HIS A 141 -3.18 3.19 -2.69
C HIS A 141 -4.55 3.64 -2.13
N LYS A 142 -4.51 4.51 -1.12
CA LYS A 142 -5.66 5.12 -0.48
C LYS A 142 -5.44 6.62 -0.35
N LYS A 143 -6.52 7.36 -0.28
CA LYS A 143 -6.44 8.76 0.09
C LYS A 143 -6.00 8.86 1.56
N ILE A 144 -5.08 9.78 1.82
CA ILE A 144 -4.51 10.01 3.14
C ILE A 144 -4.93 11.41 3.60
N ASP A 145 -5.57 11.47 4.76
CA ASP A 145 -5.75 12.73 5.48
C ASP A 145 -4.63 12.88 6.51
N LEU A 146 -3.61 13.65 6.14
CA LEU A 146 -2.39 13.82 6.93
C LEU A 146 -2.44 15.15 7.67
N ILE A 147 -2.44 15.10 9.00
CA ILE A 147 -2.52 16.26 9.88
C ILE A 147 -1.24 16.35 10.72
N ARG A 148 -0.65 17.54 10.84
CA ARG A 148 0.43 17.78 11.80
C ARG A 148 -0.13 18.23 13.14
N ILE A 149 0.55 17.90 14.22
CA ILE A 149 0.12 18.32 15.56
C ILE A 149 0.02 19.85 15.68
N ASP A 150 0.91 20.58 14.98
CA ASP A 150 0.90 22.04 14.94
C ASP A 150 -0.39 22.63 14.38
N ASP A 151 -1.02 21.94 13.43
CA ASP A 151 -2.26 22.37 12.78
C ASP A 151 -3.46 22.24 13.74
N LEU A 152 -3.31 21.49 14.86
CA LEU A 152 -4.33 21.30 15.88
C LEU A 152 -4.15 22.16 17.14
N LYS A 153 -3.22 23.11 17.15
CA LYS A 153 -2.93 23.97 18.34
C LYS A 153 -4.15 24.71 18.88
N ASN A 154 -5.12 25.00 18.03
CA ASN A 154 -6.36 25.68 18.42
C ASN A 154 -7.57 24.74 18.55
N ASN A 155 -7.37 23.42 18.42
CA ASN A 155 -8.41 22.41 18.49
C ASN A 155 -8.02 21.29 19.45
N TYR A 156 -7.89 21.65 20.74
CA TYR A 156 -7.45 20.71 21.78
C TYR A 156 -8.44 19.56 22.01
N GLU A 157 -9.74 19.76 21.78
CA GLU A 157 -10.74 18.71 21.92
C GLU A 157 -10.50 17.60 20.90
N PHE A 158 -10.30 17.95 19.65
CA PHE A 158 -10.01 16.99 18.58
C PHE A 158 -8.66 16.31 18.77
N LEU A 159 -7.64 17.06 19.21
CA LEU A 159 -6.33 16.48 19.53
C LEU A 159 -6.45 15.45 20.65
N ASN A 160 -7.19 15.77 21.71
CA ASN A 160 -7.41 14.84 22.83
C ASN A 160 -8.19 13.60 22.38
N GLU A 161 -9.18 13.73 21.49
CA GLU A 161 -9.88 12.59 20.91
C GLU A 161 -8.91 11.67 20.14
N ILE A 162 -8.08 12.25 19.26
CA ILE A 162 -7.07 11.48 18.51
C ILE A 162 -6.12 10.75 19.46
N LEU A 163 -5.62 11.41 20.50
CA LEU A 163 -4.67 10.80 21.44
C LEU A 163 -5.33 9.74 22.34
N ALA A 164 -6.62 9.85 22.60
CA ALA A 164 -7.37 8.89 23.41
C ALA A 164 -7.81 7.65 22.62
N THR A 165 -8.17 7.80 21.34
CA THR A 165 -8.78 6.74 20.52
C THR A 165 -7.85 6.24 19.40
N GLY A 166 -6.84 7.02 19.03
CA GLY A 166 -5.91 6.71 17.97
C GLY A 166 -4.92 5.60 18.33
N VAL A 167 -4.47 4.89 17.32
CA VAL A 167 -3.49 3.80 17.45
C VAL A 167 -2.12 4.30 16.99
N LYS A 168 -1.13 4.18 17.87
CA LYS A 168 0.22 4.65 17.60
C LYS A 168 0.91 3.80 16.55
N ILE A 169 1.35 4.43 15.45
CA ILE A 169 2.09 3.77 14.36
C ILE A 169 3.59 3.74 14.67
N ILE A 170 4.17 4.91 15.00
CA ILE A 170 5.58 5.03 15.41
C ILE A 170 5.69 5.99 16.62
N GLY A 171 6.82 5.93 17.30
CA GLY A 171 7.18 6.78 18.44
C GLY A 171 7.76 5.97 19.58
N ASP A 172 8.73 6.54 20.28
CA ASP A 172 9.34 5.87 21.41
C ASP A 172 8.29 5.54 22.50
N LYS A 173 8.41 4.34 23.08
CA LYS A 173 7.77 4.08 24.37
C LYS A 173 8.41 5.04 25.37
N ARG A 174 7.64 5.98 25.90
CA ARG A 174 8.13 6.77 27.05
C ARG A 174 8.64 5.80 28.09
N ARG A 175 9.92 5.91 28.41
CA ARG A 175 10.51 5.24 29.57
C ARG A 175 9.90 5.78 30.83
#